data_6153a3090816558f9ef9b1341ec9b7ca
#
_entry.id   6153a3090816558f9ef9b1341ec9b7ca
#
_cell.length_a   1.000
_cell.length_b   1.000
_cell.length_c   1.000
_cell.angle_alpha   90.00
_cell.angle_beta   90.00
_cell.angle_gamma   90.00
#
_symmetry.space_group_name_H-M   'P 1'
#
loop_
_entity.id
_entity.type
_entity.pdbx_description
1 polymer ?
#
loop_
_entity_poly.entity_id
_entity_poly.type
_entity_poly.pdbx_seq_one_letter_code
_entity_poly.pdbx_strand_id
1 'polypeptide(L)'
;MLHIRFAITLQLFLFISGAMLLQAQSTYMFTNNTYVDHLRTVNFGPTGFEHLFPMLELGGSQSLTLSFDDVQSEVKNYVYTIIHCDRNWEPSGLAPLEYIDGFEEENIQNFDFSFRALQTYTHYDLQIPNRNMGITKSGNYLLVVYEDEEEKQVVITRRFIVVDRQIGISAEMVRPVEVRKIHTHQEIDFDVNFLRLNVRNPMLEISATVLQNQRWDNGIYGLSPKFLNADKAIFDYQGKVVFPGGSEFRLIDLRSLRIPHRDVVFIDVNMDNQMEAELAPIASRSKAPHLSFIDFNGRYVIENQDNSPAEVASDYVYTMITYKVDQPYMDDHVYLFGDITEWQVKDEYQLRYNPAISAYVGRFPLKQGYYNYYLATSPSDADPKAPRVPSLLKTEGSHADTENDYYILLYYRPFGTRYDQIVGYIQVNTLQTR
;
A
#
# COMPACT_ATOMS: atom_id res chain seq x y z
N MET A 1 -16.68 61.91 -38.37
CA MET A 1 -15.90 60.65 -38.38
C MET A 1 -15.16 60.46 -37.04
N LEU A 2 -15.89 60.50 -35.92
CA LEU A 2 -15.23 60.34 -34.58
C LEU A 2 -16.04 59.54 -33.57
N HIS A 3 -16.99 58.74 -33.97
CA HIS A 3 -17.85 57.94 -33.04
C HIS A 3 -17.78 56.40 -33.25
N ILE A 4 -16.88 55.88 -34.09
CA ILE A 4 -16.77 54.42 -34.37
C ILE A 4 -15.58 53.75 -33.69
N ARG A 5 -14.68 54.52 -33.07
CA ARG A 5 -13.45 53.92 -32.42
C ARG A 5 -13.60 53.58 -30.95
N PHE A 6 -14.70 53.88 -30.29
CA PHE A 6 -14.90 53.64 -28.84
C PHE A 6 -15.67 52.36 -28.51
N ALA A 7 -16.29 51.72 -29.49
CA ALA A 7 -17.11 50.50 -29.29
C ALA A 7 -16.33 49.19 -29.40
N ILE A 8 -15.13 49.20 -30.00
CA ILE A 8 -14.33 47.94 -30.23
C ILE A 8 -13.36 47.65 -29.09
N THR A 9 -13.01 48.64 -28.30
CA THR A 9 -12.07 48.46 -27.13
C THR A 9 -12.78 47.93 -25.87
N LEU A 10 -14.09 48.04 -25.76
CA LEU A 10 -14.84 47.56 -24.59
C LEU A 10 -15.27 46.07 -24.69
N GLN A 11 -15.33 45.51 -25.92
CA GLN A 11 -15.63 44.12 -26.11
C GLN A 11 -14.41 43.17 -25.97
N LEU A 12 -13.21 43.70 -26.03
CA LEU A 12 -11.98 42.88 -25.85
C LEU A 12 -11.57 42.68 -24.40
N PHE A 13 -12.13 43.45 -23.47
CA PHE A 13 -11.85 43.34 -22.03
C PHE A 13 -12.79 42.42 -21.27
N LEU A 14 -13.90 41.99 -21.88
CA LEU A 14 -14.89 41.08 -21.28
C LEU A 14 -14.66 39.60 -21.63
N PHE A 15 -13.65 39.28 -22.46
CA PHE A 15 -13.33 37.91 -22.85
C PHE A 15 -12.07 37.34 -22.16
N ILE A 16 -11.38 38.10 -21.28
CA ILE A 16 -10.15 37.65 -20.58
C ILE A 16 -10.40 37.29 -19.10
N SER A 17 -11.60 37.51 -18.58
CA SER A 17 -11.94 37.15 -17.20
C SER A 17 -12.64 35.80 -17.03
N GLY A 18 -12.66 34.99 -18.05
CA GLY A 18 -13.37 33.71 -18.03
C GLY A 18 -12.52 32.54 -18.42
N ALA A 19 -11.45 32.21 -17.72
CA ALA A 19 -10.84 30.86 -17.70
C ALA A 19 -9.51 30.87 -16.92
N MET A 20 -9.54 31.10 -15.65
CA MET A 20 -8.56 30.53 -14.71
C MET A 20 -9.35 29.88 -13.58
N LEU A 21 -10.10 28.86 -13.89
CA LEU A 21 -10.25 27.73 -13.02
C LEU A 21 -8.89 27.03 -13.07
N LEU A 22 -7.92 27.51 -12.28
CA LEU A 22 -6.82 26.68 -11.87
C LEU A 22 -7.49 25.46 -11.18
N GLN A 23 -7.58 24.32 -11.90
CA GLN A 23 -7.60 23.06 -11.23
C GLN A 23 -6.35 23.07 -10.36
N ALA A 24 -6.52 23.21 -9.06
CA ALA A 24 -5.49 22.88 -8.10
C ALA A 24 -5.16 21.41 -8.40
N GLN A 25 -4.08 21.17 -9.15
CA GLN A 25 -3.54 19.82 -9.28
C GLN A 25 -3.26 19.38 -7.86
N SER A 26 -3.87 18.27 -7.47
CA SER A 26 -3.60 17.65 -6.19
C SER A 26 -2.08 17.49 -6.09
N THR A 27 -1.48 18.09 -5.08
CA THR A 27 -0.01 18.05 -4.84
C THR A 27 0.44 16.69 -4.35
N TYR A 28 -0.43 15.67 -4.32
CA TYR A 28 -0.18 14.33 -3.84
C TYR A 28 -0.69 13.27 -4.81
N MET A 29 -0.12 12.08 -4.70
CA MET A 29 -0.49 10.93 -5.53
C MET A 29 -1.61 10.13 -4.87
N PHE A 30 -2.48 9.53 -5.68
CA PHE A 30 -3.54 8.62 -5.21
C PHE A 30 -2.99 7.21 -4.93
N THR A 31 -1.92 7.13 -4.13
CA THR A 31 -1.22 5.90 -3.71
C THR A 31 -1.01 5.92 -2.20
N ASN A 32 -0.63 4.78 -1.60
CA ASN A 32 -0.11 4.79 -0.24
C ASN A 32 1.21 5.55 -0.23
N ASN A 33 1.32 6.58 0.58
CA ASN A 33 2.56 7.33 0.74
C ASN A 33 2.60 8.10 2.06
N THR A 34 3.80 8.20 2.62
CA THR A 34 4.14 9.13 3.71
C THR A 34 5.10 10.16 3.12
N TYR A 35 4.75 11.45 3.21
CA TYR A 35 5.41 12.54 2.47
C TYR A 35 6.46 13.28 3.30
N VAL A 36 6.56 12.98 4.60
CA VAL A 36 7.42 13.70 5.55
C VAL A 36 8.23 12.72 6.41
N ASP A 37 9.48 13.04 6.68
CA ASP A 37 10.44 12.14 7.33
C ASP A 37 10.19 11.99 8.86
N HIS A 38 9.46 12.92 9.46
CA HIS A 38 9.16 12.87 10.90
C HIS A 38 7.99 11.94 11.25
N LEU A 39 7.19 11.51 10.28
CA LEU A 39 6.17 10.49 10.50
C LEU A 39 6.69 9.11 10.16
N ARG A 40 6.53 8.17 11.09
CA ARG A 40 7.03 6.80 10.98
C ARG A 40 5.97 5.80 11.42
N THR A 41 6.21 4.53 11.08
CA THR A 41 5.39 3.40 11.51
C THR A 41 3.91 3.62 11.19
N VAL A 42 3.65 4.03 9.93
CA VAL A 42 2.29 4.35 9.49
C VAL A 42 1.57 3.09 9.08
N ASN A 43 0.71 2.57 9.98
CA ASN A 43 -0.13 1.39 9.75
C ASN A 43 -1.56 1.79 9.42
N PHE A 44 -2.21 1.03 8.52
CA PHE A 44 -3.61 1.25 8.19
C PHE A 44 -4.31 -0.04 7.78
N GLY A 45 -5.30 -0.45 8.55
CA GLY A 45 -6.09 -1.66 8.31
C GLY A 45 -7.25 -1.82 9.28
N PRO A 46 -7.93 -2.98 9.27
CA PRO A 46 -9.03 -3.27 10.21
C PRO A 46 -8.60 -3.10 11.67
N THR A 47 -9.40 -2.40 12.44
CA THR A 47 -9.12 -2.10 13.86
C THR A 47 -8.74 -3.35 14.65
N GLY A 48 -7.55 -3.35 15.26
CA GLY A 48 -6.96 -4.47 15.99
C GLY A 48 -6.25 -5.52 15.12
N PHE A 49 -6.27 -5.36 13.80
CA PHE A 49 -5.64 -6.23 12.81
C PHE A 49 -5.10 -5.40 11.63
N GLU A 50 -4.37 -4.33 11.91
CA GLU A 50 -3.95 -3.30 10.94
C GLU A 50 -3.03 -3.86 9.84
N HIS A 51 -2.46 -5.05 10.03
CA HIS A 51 -1.71 -5.78 9.00
C HIS A 51 -2.59 -6.46 7.94
N LEU A 52 -3.92 -6.56 8.15
CA LEU A 52 -4.83 -7.12 7.15
C LEU A 52 -5.23 -6.07 6.11
N PHE A 53 -5.86 -6.55 5.03
CA PHE A 53 -6.26 -5.70 3.91
C PHE A 53 -7.26 -4.62 4.35
N PRO A 54 -7.02 -3.33 4.06
CA PRO A 54 -7.86 -2.22 4.50
C PRO A 54 -9.21 -2.21 3.74
N MET A 55 -10.16 -2.98 4.22
CA MET A 55 -11.47 -3.17 3.62
C MET A 55 -12.58 -3.02 4.65
N LEU A 56 -13.64 -2.34 4.27
CA LEU A 56 -14.91 -2.22 5.01
C LEU A 56 -16.05 -2.86 4.22
N GLU A 57 -17.02 -3.43 4.92
CA GLU A 57 -18.33 -3.75 4.34
C GLU A 57 -19.26 -2.53 4.49
N LEU A 58 -19.92 -2.12 3.41
CA LEU A 58 -20.87 -1.00 3.44
C LEU A 58 -22.02 -1.29 4.41
N GLY A 59 -22.25 -0.38 5.36
CA GLY A 59 -23.24 -0.57 6.42
C GLY A 59 -22.84 -1.57 7.51
N GLY A 60 -21.60 -2.11 7.46
CA GLY A 60 -21.04 -2.95 8.51
C GLY A 60 -20.68 -2.17 9.77
N SER A 61 -20.37 -2.89 10.85
CA SER A 61 -19.93 -2.30 12.13
C SER A 61 -18.41 -2.22 12.30
N GLN A 62 -17.66 -2.68 11.30
CA GLN A 62 -16.19 -2.66 11.33
C GLN A 62 -15.66 -1.27 11.06
N SER A 63 -14.49 -0.95 11.62
CA SER A 63 -13.71 0.25 11.33
C SER A 63 -12.29 -0.10 10.91
N LEU A 64 -11.64 0.84 10.25
CA LEU A 64 -10.20 0.82 9.99
C LEU A 64 -9.52 1.78 10.97
N THR A 65 -8.32 1.42 11.41
CA THR A 65 -7.46 2.29 12.21
C THR A 65 -6.24 2.69 11.37
N LEU A 66 -6.03 4.01 11.26
CA LEU A 66 -4.74 4.58 10.89
C LEU A 66 -3.99 4.86 12.18
N SER A 67 -2.76 4.35 12.33
CA SER A 67 -1.85 4.71 13.40
C SER A 67 -0.51 5.16 12.84
N PHE A 68 0.13 6.14 13.51
CA PHE A 68 1.45 6.63 13.13
C PHE A 68 2.14 7.33 14.29
N ASP A 69 3.47 7.42 14.23
CA ASP A 69 4.30 8.10 15.22
C ASP A 69 4.90 9.37 14.62
N ASP A 70 4.75 10.51 15.33
CA ASP A 70 5.53 11.72 15.08
C ASP A 70 6.77 11.74 15.98
N VAL A 71 7.96 11.55 15.37
CA VAL A 71 9.23 11.48 16.09
C VAL A 71 9.79 12.84 16.50
N GLN A 72 9.13 13.94 16.17
CA GLN A 72 9.43 15.25 16.72
C GLN A 72 8.90 15.41 18.16
N SER A 73 8.00 14.51 18.58
CA SER A 73 7.49 14.43 19.97
C SER A 73 6.70 15.66 20.44
N GLU A 74 6.17 16.45 19.51
CA GLU A 74 5.28 17.56 19.78
C GLU A 74 3.84 17.16 19.46
N VAL A 75 2.88 17.77 20.11
CA VAL A 75 1.47 17.60 19.74
C VAL A 75 1.17 18.54 18.58
N LYS A 76 0.88 17.98 17.44
CA LYS A 76 0.50 18.72 16.24
C LYS A 76 -0.95 18.49 15.88
N ASN A 77 -1.51 19.42 15.11
CA ASN A 77 -2.86 19.31 14.60
C ASN A 77 -2.83 18.59 13.24
N TYR A 78 -3.31 17.36 13.21
CA TYR A 78 -3.50 16.59 11.98
C TYR A 78 -4.98 16.56 11.62
N VAL A 79 -5.29 16.95 10.39
CA VAL A 79 -6.64 16.96 9.83
C VAL A 79 -6.75 15.86 8.78
N TYR A 80 -7.88 15.18 8.71
CA TYR A 80 -8.09 14.14 7.71
C TYR A 80 -9.37 14.31 6.90
N THR A 81 -9.37 13.77 5.70
CA THR A 81 -10.53 13.62 4.82
C THR A 81 -10.44 12.30 4.07
N ILE A 82 -11.55 11.90 3.44
CA ILE A 82 -11.58 10.76 2.53
C ILE A 82 -12.06 11.19 1.15
N ILE A 83 -11.48 10.62 0.10
CA ILE A 83 -11.82 10.92 -1.30
C ILE A 83 -12.28 9.64 -1.96
N HIS A 84 -13.50 9.65 -2.52
CA HIS A 84 -14.00 8.54 -3.32
C HIS A 84 -13.35 8.52 -4.69
N CYS A 85 -12.81 7.34 -5.08
CA CYS A 85 -12.10 7.13 -6.33
C CYS A 85 -12.81 6.12 -7.23
N ASP A 86 -12.55 6.20 -8.52
CA ASP A 86 -12.94 5.18 -9.46
C ASP A 86 -12.00 3.95 -9.39
N ARG A 87 -12.26 2.92 -10.20
CA ARG A 87 -11.46 1.68 -10.26
C ARG A 87 -9.99 1.89 -10.65
N ASN A 88 -9.64 3.04 -11.23
CA ASN A 88 -8.27 3.39 -11.62
C ASN A 88 -7.59 4.29 -10.58
N TRP A 89 -8.23 4.53 -9.43
CA TRP A 89 -7.76 5.42 -8.37
C TRP A 89 -7.74 6.90 -8.76
N GLU A 90 -8.58 7.30 -9.70
CA GLU A 90 -8.84 8.70 -10.00
C GLU A 90 -10.06 9.19 -9.20
N PRO A 91 -10.15 10.48 -8.81
CA PRO A 91 -11.34 11.01 -8.16
C PRO A 91 -12.59 10.69 -8.98
N SER A 92 -13.61 10.11 -8.35
CA SER A 92 -14.82 9.64 -9.03
C SER A 92 -15.73 10.76 -9.58
N GLY A 93 -15.46 12.02 -9.22
CA GLY A 93 -16.30 13.18 -9.55
C GLY A 93 -17.60 13.24 -8.74
N LEU A 94 -17.76 12.44 -7.69
CA LEU A 94 -18.81 12.63 -6.69
C LEU A 94 -18.44 13.78 -5.76
N ALA A 95 -19.43 14.57 -5.35
CA ALA A 95 -19.22 15.55 -4.28
C ALA A 95 -19.13 14.83 -2.92
N PRO A 96 -18.34 15.34 -1.94
CA PRO A 96 -18.18 14.72 -0.63
C PRO A 96 -19.51 14.35 0.06
N LEU A 97 -20.51 15.21 0.00
CA LEU A 97 -21.86 14.97 0.54
C LEU A 97 -22.59 13.75 -0.09
N GLU A 98 -22.14 13.25 -1.22
CA GLU A 98 -22.74 12.07 -1.87
C GLU A 98 -22.22 10.76 -1.28
N TYR A 99 -21.04 10.74 -0.63
CA TYR A 99 -20.41 9.53 -0.08
C TYR A 99 -19.99 9.64 1.39
N ILE A 100 -19.98 10.85 1.96
CA ILE A 100 -19.75 11.10 3.40
C ILE A 100 -21.06 11.47 4.08
N ASP A 101 -21.35 10.84 5.21
CA ASP A 101 -22.39 11.23 6.15
C ASP A 101 -21.73 11.89 7.37
N GLY A 102 -21.83 13.20 7.50
CA GLY A 102 -21.18 13.99 8.54
C GLY A 102 -20.23 15.05 8.01
N PHE A 103 -19.08 15.22 8.69
CA PHE A 103 -18.09 16.24 8.32
C PHE A 103 -17.19 15.75 7.18
N GLU A 104 -16.87 16.63 6.24
CA GLU A 104 -15.97 16.34 5.12
C GLU A 104 -14.50 16.30 5.56
N GLU A 105 -14.13 17.05 6.60
CA GLU A 105 -12.79 17.11 7.20
C GLU A 105 -12.93 17.12 8.73
N GLU A 106 -11.98 16.50 9.43
CA GLU A 106 -11.97 16.48 10.89
C GLU A 106 -10.54 16.32 11.44
N ASN A 107 -10.33 16.76 12.69
CA ASN A 107 -9.06 16.64 13.39
C ASN A 107 -8.84 15.25 13.96
N ILE A 108 -7.60 14.75 13.91
CA ILE A 108 -7.19 13.56 14.65
C ILE A 108 -7.00 13.97 16.12
N GLN A 109 -7.88 13.46 16.99
CA GLN A 109 -7.93 13.88 18.40
C GLN A 109 -7.21 12.94 19.34
N ASN A 110 -7.07 11.65 18.95
CA ASN A 110 -6.46 10.65 19.80
C ASN A 110 -4.96 10.64 19.60
N PHE A 111 -4.21 10.89 20.68
CA PHE A 111 -2.77 10.74 20.70
C PHE A 111 -2.29 10.36 22.09
N ASP A 112 -1.16 9.68 22.15
CA ASP A 112 -0.46 9.31 23.36
C ASP A 112 1.04 9.57 23.23
N PHE A 113 1.72 9.92 24.34
CA PHE A 113 3.17 10.10 24.35
C PHE A 113 3.88 8.77 24.57
N SER A 114 5.03 8.61 23.90
CA SER A 114 5.90 7.47 24.12
C SER A 114 6.32 7.36 25.60
N PHE A 115 6.40 6.14 26.09
CA PHE A 115 6.73 5.83 27.48
C PHE A 115 7.90 4.86 27.56
N ARG A 116 8.97 5.23 28.28
CA ARG A 116 10.21 4.44 28.45
C ARG A 116 11.00 4.19 27.15
N ALA A 117 10.66 4.80 26.04
CA ALA A 117 11.42 4.72 24.81
C ALA A 117 12.63 5.66 24.86
N LEU A 118 13.77 5.23 24.30
CA LEU A 118 14.97 6.07 24.18
C LEU A 118 14.73 7.22 23.19
N GLN A 119 14.12 6.92 22.04
CA GLN A 119 13.63 7.93 21.12
C GLN A 119 12.19 8.25 21.46
N THR A 120 11.92 9.48 21.89
CA THR A 120 10.56 9.95 22.14
C THR A 120 9.78 10.17 20.85
N TYR A 121 8.47 9.96 20.90
CA TYR A 121 7.51 10.22 19.83
C TYR A 121 6.12 10.46 20.40
N THR A 122 5.27 11.08 19.60
CA THR A 122 3.82 11.16 19.84
C THR A 122 3.13 10.18 18.93
N HIS A 123 2.36 9.25 19.48
CA HIS A 123 1.58 8.25 18.75
C HIS A 123 0.19 8.78 18.50
N TYR A 124 -0.31 8.67 17.27
CA TYR A 124 -1.64 9.11 16.86
C TYR A 124 -2.45 7.92 16.34
N ASP A 125 -3.75 7.91 16.69
CA ASP A 125 -4.74 6.94 16.22
C ASP A 125 -5.96 7.63 15.64
N LEU A 126 -6.41 7.13 14.48
CA LEU A 126 -7.64 7.55 13.82
C LEU A 126 -8.46 6.34 13.43
N GLN A 127 -9.71 6.26 13.88
CA GLN A 127 -10.67 5.26 13.40
C GLN A 127 -11.62 5.86 12.35
N ILE A 128 -11.82 5.13 11.25
CA ILE A 128 -12.79 5.44 10.20
C ILE A 128 -13.59 4.18 9.79
N PRO A 129 -14.91 4.25 9.55
CA PRO A 129 -15.76 5.40 9.87
C PRO A 129 -15.87 5.65 11.39
N ASN A 130 -16.28 6.84 11.76
CA ASN A 130 -16.54 7.22 13.15
C ASN A 130 -17.85 8.00 13.27
N ARG A 131 -18.13 8.58 14.45
CA ARG A 131 -19.40 9.31 14.72
C ARG A 131 -19.59 10.53 13.84
N ASN A 132 -18.50 11.14 13.41
CA ASN A 132 -18.48 12.42 12.72
C ASN A 132 -18.31 12.26 11.20
N MET A 133 -17.82 11.10 10.75
CA MET A 133 -17.58 10.79 9.34
C MET A 133 -18.00 9.35 9.03
N GLY A 134 -19.22 9.19 8.50
CA GLY A 134 -19.76 7.93 8.00
C GLY A 134 -19.52 7.76 6.49
N ILE A 135 -19.57 6.53 5.99
CA ILE A 135 -19.38 6.22 4.56
C ILE A 135 -20.67 5.62 3.99
N THR A 136 -21.19 6.20 2.89
CA THR A 136 -22.51 5.85 2.32
C THR A 136 -22.45 5.17 0.96
N LYS A 137 -21.27 5.05 0.34
CA LYS A 137 -21.07 4.43 -0.98
C LYS A 137 -20.00 3.35 -0.92
N SER A 138 -20.14 2.31 -1.75
CA SER A 138 -19.07 1.37 -2.02
C SER A 138 -18.14 1.91 -3.10
N GLY A 139 -16.88 1.48 -3.08
CA GLY A 139 -15.87 1.90 -4.06
C GLY A 139 -14.47 1.96 -3.47
N ASN A 140 -13.55 2.53 -4.22
CA ASN A 140 -12.21 2.86 -3.78
C ASN A 140 -12.21 4.18 -3.02
N TYR A 141 -11.38 4.28 -1.98
CA TYR A 141 -11.23 5.48 -1.16
C TYR A 141 -9.76 5.76 -0.89
N LEU A 142 -9.42 7.04 -0.92
CA LEU A 142 -8.14 7.54 -0.43
C LEU A 142 -8.38 8.30 0.87
N LEU A 143 -7.78 7.84 1.96
CA LEU A 143 -7.62 8.62 3.19
C LEU A 143 -6.46 9.58 2.98
N VAL A 144 -6.68 10.86 3.27
CA VAL A 144 -5.68 11.93 3.17
C VAL A 144 -5.56 12.60 4.53
N VAL A 145 -4.33 12.72 5.03
CA VAL A 145 -4.02 13.44 6.27
C VAL A 145 -3.16 14.65 5.94
N TYR A 146 -3.53 15.77 6.50
CA TYR A 146 -2.83 17.06 6.41
C TYR A 146 -2.20 17.40 7.76
N GLU A 147 -0.98 17.94 7.73
CA GLU A 147 -0.44 18.72 8.85
C GLU A 147 -0.82 20.18 8.62
N ASP A 148 -1.39 20.81 9.62
CA ASP A 148 -1.93 22.15 9.56
C ASP A 148 -3.19 22.32 8.69
N GLU A 149 -4.22 22.91 9.29
CA GLU A 149 -5.52 23.16 8.68
C GLU A 149 -5.48 24.29 7.63
N GLU A 150 -4.60 25.29 7.82
CA GLU A 150 -4.51 26.46 6.94
C GLU A 150 -3.71 26.17 5.68
N GLU A 151 -2.52 25.55 5.81
CA GLU A 151 -1.62 25.26 4.68
C GLU A 151 -1.98 23.97 3.95
N LYS A 152 -2.71 23.05 4.61
CA LYS A 152 -3.11 21.73 4.08
C LYS A 152 -1.94 20.97 3.45
N GLN A 153 -0.80 20.94 4.16
CA GLN A 153 0.33 20.14 3.74
C GLN A 153 -0.01 18.65 3.90
N VAL A 154 -0.13 17.93 2.79
CA VAL A 154 -0.39 16.48 2.83
C VAL A 154 0.80 15.76 3.41
N VAL A 155 0.57 14.93 4.44
CA VAL A 155 1.60 14.16 5.13
C VAL A 155 1.43 12.66 4.98
N ILE A 156 0.19 12.16 4.87
CA ILE A 156 -0.10 10.72 4.67
C ILE A 156 -1.23 10.58 3.66
N THR A 157 -1.10 9.59 2.77
CA THR A 157 -2.20 9.05 1.96
C THR A 157 -2.28 7.54 2.10
N ARG A 158 -3.50 6.97 2.24
CA ARG A 158 -3.72 5.53 2.36
C ARG A 158 -4.94 5.10 1.56
N ARG A 159 -4.79 4.06 0.75
CA ARG A 159 -5.86 3.43 -0.01
C ARG A 159 -6.63 2.46 0.85
N PHE A 160 -7.95 2.49 0.74
CA PHE A 160 -8.83 1.46 1.29
C PHE A 160 -10.03 1.24 0.38
N ILE A 161 -10.77 0.18 0.62
CA ILE A 161 -11.96 -0.14 -0.16
C ILE A 161 -13.19 -0.30 0.74
N VAL A 162 -14.35 0.05 0.18
CA VAL A 162 -15.66 -0.22 0.79
C VAL A 162 -16.45 -1.11 -0.15
N VAL A 163 -16.83 -2.29 0.32
CA VAL A 163 -17.49 -3.33 -0.47
C VAL A 163 -18.98 -3.40 -0.11
N ASP A 164 -19.85 -3.29 -1.11
CA ASP A 164 -21.27 -3.67 -1.00
C ASP A 164 -21.42 -5.08 -1.54
N ARG A 165 -21.33 -6.09 -0.66
CA ARG A 165 -21.25 -7.50 -1.03
C ARG A 165 -22.55 -8.03 -1.61
N GLN A 166 -22.74 -7.87 -2.92
CA GLN A 166 -23.94 -8.31 -3.65
C GLN A 166 -23.75 -9.65 -4.37
N ILE A 167 -22.53 -9.97 -4.79
CA ILE A 167 -22.21 -11.17 -5.58
C ILE A 167 -20.97 -11.90 -5.05
N GLY A 168 -20.95 -13.22 -5.27
CA GLY A 168 -19.80 -14.06 -4.97
C GLY A 168 -18.89 -14.21 -6.19
N ILE A 169 -17.63 -14.43 -5.90
CA ILE A 169 -16.56 -14.73 -6.88
C ILE A 169 -16.12 -16.17 -6.62
N SER A 170 -15.99 -16.96 -7.67
CA SER A 170 -15.35 -18.28 -7.63
C SER A 170 -14.00 -18.16 -8.32
N ALA A 171 -12.92 -18.53 -7.64
CA ALA A 171 -11.57 -18.40 -8.17
C ALA A 171 -10.76 -19.67 -7.92
N GLU A 172 -9.86 -19.98 -8.83
CA GLU A 172 -8.96 -21.12 -8.73
C GLU A 172 -7.54 -20.76 -9.21
N MET A 173 -6.55 -21.42 -8.60
CA MET A 173 -5.17 -21.32 -9.03
C MET A 173 -4.93 -22.33 -10.16
N VAL A 174 -4.43 -21.83 -11.28
CA VAL A 174 -4.12 -22.67 -12.45
C VAL A 174 -2.63 -22.60 -12.80
N ARG A 175 -2.16 -23.56 -13.57
CA ARG A 175 -0.78 -23.50 -14.07
C ARG A 175 -0.67 -22.52 -15.22
N PRO A 176 0.35 -21.65 -15.24
CA PRO A 176 0.59 -20.75 -16.35
C PRO A 176 0.69 -21.48 -17.69
N VAL A 177 0.00 -20.96 -18.70
CA VAL A 177 0.01 -21.52 -20.06
C VAL A 177 1.40 -21.38 -20.69
N GLU A 178 2.15 -20.36 -20.34
CA GLU A 178 3.50 -20.15 -20.83
C GLU A 178 4.49 -21.08 -20.12
N VAL A 179 5.03 -22.07 -20.85
CA VAL A 179 5.89 -23.16 -20.30
C VAL A 179 7.05 -22.65 -19.44
N ARG A 180 7.70 -21.55 -19.85
CA ARG A 180 8.81 -20.97 -19.08
C ARG A 180 8.39 -20.33 -17.74
N LYS A 181 7.10 -20.13 -17.52
CA LYS A 181 6.53 -19.54 -16.29
C LYS A 181 6.00 -20.59 -15.30
N ILE A 182 5.86 -21.86 -15.72
CA ILE A 182 5.22 -22.92 -14.92
C ILE A 182 5.88 -23.10 -13.54
N HIS A 183 7.19 -22.89 -13.42
CA HIS A 183 7.93 -23.10 -12.17
C HIS A 183 8.21 -21.80 -11.39
N THR A 184 7.81 -20.64 -11.93
CA THR A 184 8.18 -19.35 -11.36
C THR A 184 7.02 -18.41 -11.16
N HIS A 185 5.86 -18.68 -11.77
CA HIS A 185 4.68 -17.80 -11.71
C HIS A 185 3.45 -18.58 -11.30
N GLN A 186 2.44 -17.84 -10.87
CA GLN A 186 1.12 -18.28 -10.46
C GLN A 186 0.08 -17.60 -11.33
N GLU A 187 -0.90 -18.35 -11.84
CA GLU A 187 -1.99 -17.82 -12.67
C GLU A 187 -3.31 -18.06 -11.97
N ILE A 188 -4.24 -17.11 -12.07
CA ILE A 188 -5.54 -17.17 -11.43
C ILE A 188 -6.62 -17.00 -12.47
N ASP A 189 -7.55 -17.95 -12.51
CA ASP A 189 -8.80 -17.87 -13.23
C ASP A 189 -9.95 -17.67 -12.24
N PHE A 190 -10.96 -16.92 -12.66
CA PHE A 190 -12.16 -16.72 -11.82
C PHE A 190 -13.41 -16.46 -12.65
N ASP A 191 -14.55 -16.75 -12.06
CA ASP A 191 -15.85 -16.41 -12.58
C ASP A 191 -16.74 -15.75 -11.53
N VAL A 192 -17.71 -14.96 -12.00
CA VAL A 192 -18.68 -14.29 -11.16
C VAL A 192 -20.09 -14.49 -11.70
N ASN A 193 -21.05 -14.76 -10.80
CA ASN A 193 -22.46 -14.81 -11.15
C ASN A 193 -23.09 -13.45 -10.88
N PHE A 194 -23.51 -12.75 -11.95
CA PHE A 194 -24.07 -11.39 -11.86
C PHE A 194 -25.61 -11.32 -11.91
N LEU A 195 -26.29 -12.46 -11.76
CA LEU A 195 -27.78 -12.52 -11.82
C LEU A 195 -28.47 -11.52 -10.88
N ARG A 196 -27.85 -11.22 -9.75
CA ARG A 196 -28.41 -10.27 -8.75
C ARG A 196 -28.22 -8.81 -9.13
N LEU A 197 -27.38 -8.51 -10.10
CA LEU A 197 -27.14 -7.15 -10.58
C LEU A 197 -28.00 -6.85 -11.81
N ASN A 198 -28.47 -5.62 -11.93
CA ASN A 198 -29.21 -5.18 -13.11
C ASN A 198 -28.23 -4.77 -14.25
N VAL A 199 -27.48 -5.76 -14.75
CA VAL A 199 -26.44 -5.55 -15.77
C VAL A 199 -27.08 -5.60 -17.16
N ARG A 200 -26.85 -4.55 -17.95
CA ARG A 200 -27.30 -4.47 -19.36
C ARG A 200 -26.24 -4.99 -20.32
N ASN A 201 -24.98 -4.63 -20.06
CA ASN A 201 -23.84 -5.07 -20.86
C ASN A 201 -22.68 -5.47 -19.94
N PRO A 202 -22.56 -6.76 -19.57
CA PRO A 202 -21.52 -7.22 -18.65
C PRO A 202 -20.09 -6.88 -19.08
N MET A 203 -19.82 -6.82 -20.40
CA MET A 203 -18.49 -6.50 -20.95
C MET A 203 -18.04 -5.06 -20.68
N LEU A 204 -18.96 -4.15 -20.42
CA LEU A 204 -18.68 -2.73 -20.16
C LEU A 204 -18.90 -2.35 -18.70
N GLU A 205 -19.89 -2.98 -18.06
CA GLU A 205 -20.35 -2.61 -16.71
C GLU A 205 -19.63 -3.37 -15.60
N ILE A 206 -19.07 -4.56 -15.90
CA ILE A 206 -18.33 -5.38 -14.93
C ILE A 206 -16.85 -5.32 -15.26
N SER A 207 -16.03 -5.08 -14.23
CA SER A 207 -14.58 -5.18 -14.34
C SER A 207 -13.97 -5.69 -13.03
N ALA A 208 -12.76 -6.21 -13.09
CA ALA A 208 -12.08 -6.72 -11.92
C ALA A 208 -10.65 -6.17 -11.80
N THR A 209 -10.15 -6.16 -10.56
CA THR A 209 -8.74 -5.96 -10.24
C THR A 209 -8.26 -7.15 -9.40
N VAL A 210 -7.07 -7.64 -9.69
CA VAL A 210 -6.43 -8.71 -8.93
C VAL A 210 -5.14 -8.17 -8.33
N LEU A 211 -4.97 -8.35 -7.01
CA LEU A 211 -3.77 -7.97 -6.28
C LEU A 211 -3.11 -9.21 -5.70
N GLN A 212 -1.77 -9.21 -5.61
CA GLN A 212 -0.99 -10.20 -4.88
C GLN A 212 -0.49 -9.57 -3.57
N ASN A 213 -0.68 -10.23 -2.42
CA ASN A 213 -0.15 -9.83 -1.12
C ASN A 213 -0.50 -8.38 -0.71
N GLN A 214 -1.74 -7.95 -1.00
CA GLN A 214 -2.25 -6.59 -0.73
C GLN A 214 -1.48 -5.47 -1.49
N ARG A 215 -0.68 -5.82 -2.47
CA ARG A 215 0.18 -4.89 -3.20
C ARG A 215 -0.58 -4.20 -4.33
N TRP A 216 -0.59 -2.88 -4.28
CA TRP A 216 -1.17 -2.06 -5.34
C TRP A 216 -0.20 -1.82 -6.50
N ASP A 217 1.11 -1.93 -6.25
CA ASP A 217 2.16 -1.67 -7.24
C ASP A 217 2.25 -2.75 -8.33
N ASN A 218 1.92 -4.00 -8.00
CA ASN A 218 1.93 -5.12 -8.94
C ASN A 218 0.53 -5.60 -9.36
N GLY A 219 -0.53 -4.86 -8.99
CA GLY A 219 -1.91 -5.22 -9.29
C GLY A 219 -2.20 -5.28 -10.80
N ILE A 220 -3.12 -6.16 -11.18
CA ILE A 220 -3.65 -6.26 -12.55
C ILE A 220 -5.03 -5.64 -12.57
N TYR A 221 -5.15 -4.50 -13.23
CA TYR A 221 -6.32 -3.62 -13.20
C TYR A 221 -7.16 -3.72 -14.46
N GLY A 222 -8.44 -3.32 -14.34
CA GLY A 222 -9.32 -3.10 -15.48
C GLY A 222 -9.62 -4.36 -16.31
N LEU A 223 -9.66 -5.53 -15.67
CA LEU A 223 -10.01 -6.77 -16.32
C LEU A 223 -11.51 -6.75 -16.67
N SER A 224 -11.85 -6.87 -17.96
CA SER A 224 -13.24 -7.09 -18.41
C SER A 224 -13.50 -8.58 -18.58
N PRO A 225 -14.73 -9.10 -18.50
CA PRO A 225 -15.00 -10.49 -18.78
C PRO A 225 -14.44 -10.92 -20.13
N LYS A 226 -13.83 -12.10 -20.22
CA LYS A 226 -13.35 -12.65 -21.48
C LYS A 226 -14.47 -13.39 -22.20
N PHE A 227 -15.31 -14.10 -21.46
CA PHE A 227 -16.45 -14.83 -21.97
C PHE A 227 -17.67 -14.59 -21.08
N LEU A 228 -18.87 -14.75 -21.68
CA LEU A 228 -20.13 -14.74 -20.99
C LEU A 228 -20.82 -16.09 -21.19
N ASN A 229 -21.37 -16.65 -20.11
CA ASN A 229 -22.17 -17.88 -20.17
C ASN A 229 -23.42 -17.67 -19.31
N ALA A 230 -24.54 -17.37 -19.97
CA ALA A 230 -25.79 -16.96 -19.31
C ALA A 230 -25.53 -15.83 -18.31
N ASP A 231 -25.67 -16.10 -17.00
CA ASP A 231 -25.51 -15.15 -15.91
C ASP A 231 -24.11 -15.11 -15.31
N LYS A 232 -23.14 -15.77 -15.96
CA LYS A 232 -21.74 -15.82 -15.54
C LYS A 232 -20.83 -14.97 -16.43
N ALA A 233 -20.00 -14.15 -15.81
CA ALA A 233 -18.88 -13.49 -16.43
C ALA A 233 -17.58 -14.23 -16.09
N ILE A 234 -16.84 -14.68 -17.09
CA ILE A 234 -15.69 -15.56 -16.98
C ILE A 234 -14.42 -14.77 -17.28
N PHE A 235 -13.43 -14.86 -16.39
CA PHE A 235 -12.12 -14.17 -16.45
C PHE A 235 -10.97 -15.18 -16.60
N ASP A 236 -11.12 -16.18 -17.45
CA ASP A 236 -10.07 -17.11 -17.87
C ASP A 236 -9.26 -16.50 -19.01
N TYR A 237 -8.15 -15.84 -18.70
CA TYR A 237 -7.37 -15.09 -19.69
C TYR A 237 -6.19 -15.84 -20.31
N GLN A 238 -5.81 -16.99 -19.77
CA GLN A 238 -4.70 -17.80 -20.28
C GLN A 238 -3.41 -16.98 -20.49
N GLY A 239 -2.79 -16.57 -19.38
CA GLY A 239 -1.50 -15.87 -19.38
C GLY A 239 -1.54 -14.36 -19.14
N LYS A 240 -2.72 -13.77 -18.82
CA LYS A 240 -2.82 -12.35 -18.49
C LYS A 240 -2.86 -12.10 -16.97
N VAL A 241 -3.56 -12.92 -16.21
CA VAL A 241 -3.64 -12.80 -14.74
C VAL A 241 -2.57 -13.69 -14.11
N VAL A 242 -1.32 -13.34 -14.39
CA VAL A 242 -0.13 -14.12 -14.03
C VAL A 242 0.83 -13.24 -13.24
N PHE A 243 1.18 -13.70 -12.04
CA PHE A 243 2.08 -13.02 -11.12
C PHE A 243 3.36 -13.85 -10.93
N PRO A 244 4.55 -13.22 -10.75
CA PRO A 244 5.70 -13.91 -10.20
C PRO A 244 5.35 -14.48 -8.83
N GLY A 245 5.69 -15.77 -8.59
CA GLY A 245 5.45 -16.36 -7.28
C GLY A 245 6.30 -15.74 -6.17
N GLY A 246 7.46 -15.17 -6.53
CA GLY A 246 8.41 -14.68 -5.55
C GLY A 246 9.05 -15.79 -4.73
N SER A 247 9.46 -15.48 -3.52
CA SER A 247 9.93 -16.39 -2.48
C SER A 247 9.25 -16.01 -1.18
N GLU A 248 9.23 -16.89 -0.17
CA GLU A 248 8.76 -16.50 1.16
C GLU A 248 9.56 -15.31 1.67
N PHE A 249 8.92 -14.38 2.38
CA PHE A 249 9.55 -13.14 2.82
C PHE A 249 10.67 -13.38 3.84
N ARG A 250 11.68 -12.54 3.82
CA ARG A 250 12.69 -12.48 4.90
C ARG A 250 12.07 -11.88 6.15
N LEU A 251 12.65 -12.20 7.29
CA LEU A 251 12.18 -11.83 8.60
C LEU A 251 13.15 -10.90 9.31
N ILE A 252 12.62 -9.85 9.98
CA ILE A 252 13.27 -9.13 11.07
C ILE A 252 12.37 -9.26 12.29
N ASP A 253 12.88 -9.78 13.39
CA ASP A 253 12.16 -9.89 14.66
C ASP A 253 12.86 -9.09 15.76
N LEU A 254 12.27 -7.93 16.09
CA LEU A 254 12.73 -6.99 17.11
C LEU A 254 11.75 -6.89 18.30
N ARG A 255 10.83 -7.85 18.43
CA ARG A 255 9.80 -7.82 19.49
C ARG A 255 10.36 -7.82 20.90
N SER A 256 11.53 -8.43 21.09
CA SER A 256 12.25 -8.35 22.36
C SER A 256 13.69 -7.92 22.12
N LEU A 257 14.11 -6.86 22.83
CA LEU A 257 15.50 -6.40 22.85
C LEU A 257 16.28 -7.05 24.00
N ARG A 258 15.57 -7.65 24.96
CA ARG A 258 16.18 -8.38 26.10
C ARG A 258 16.51 -9.82 25.74
N ILE A 259 15.66 -10.46 24.92
CA ILE A 259 15.84 -11.83 24.43
C ILE A 259 15.74 -11.75 22.91
N PRO A 260 16.82 -11.31 22.22
CA PRO A 260 16.77 -11.11 20.79
C PRO A 260 16.58 -12.41 20.03
N HIS A 261 15.92 -12.32 18.85
CA HIS A 261 15.81 -13.43 17.93
C HIS A 261 17.20 -13.88 17.45
N ARG A 262 17.33 -15.16 17.11
CA ARG A 262 18.59 -15.79 16.68
C ARG A 262 19.30 -15.08 15.51
N ASP A 263 18.54 -14.37 14.66
CA ASP A 263 19.06 -13.65 13.49
C ASP A 263 19.57 -12.25 13.87
N VAL A 264 19.39 -11.82 15.09
CA VAL A 264 19.96 -10.59 15.64
C VAL A 264 21.25 -10.95 16.39
N VAL A 265 22.40 -10.56 15.83
CA VAL A 265 23.72 -10.94 16.36
C VAL A 265 24.28 -9.96 17.36
N PHE A 266 23.79 -8.73 17.36
CA PHE A 266 24.21 -7.68 18.28
C PHE A 266 23.05 -6.72 18.56
N ILE A 267 22.92 -6.28 19.82
CA ILE A 267 22.06 -5.17 20.25
C ILE A 267 22.80 -4.38 21.30
N ASP A 268 22.88 -3.07 21.15
CA ASP A 268 23.42 -2.15 22.17
C ASP A 268 22.90 -0.72 21.94
N VAL A 269 23.13 0.13 22.92
CA VAL A 269 22.89 1.58 22.80
C VAL A 269 24.20 2.24 22.36
N ASN A 270 24.16 2.94 21.23
CA ASN A 270 25.33 3.62 20.67
C ASN A 270 25.68 4.92 21.44
N MET A 271 26.77 5.59 21.04
CA MET A 271 27.23 6.82 21.69
C MET A 271 26.26 8.00 21.54
N ASP A 272 25.36 7.95 20.55
CA ASP A 272 24.33 8.95 20.32
C ASP A 272 23.03 8.64 21.10
N ASN A 273 23.08 7.67 22.04
CA ASN A 273 21.94 7.19 22.82
C ASN A 273 20.80 6.62 21.96
N GLN A 274 21.16 5.96 20.84
CA GLN A 274 20.21 5.28 19.96
C GLN A 274 20.35 3.77 20.14
N MET A 275 19.22 3.05 20.16
CA MET A 275 19.22 1.59 20.12
C MET A 275 19.67 1.10 18.75
N GLU A 276 20.67 0.25 18.69
CA GLU A 276 21.16 -0.38 17.46
C GLU A 276 21.02 -1.89 17.51
N ALA A 277 20.70 -2.50 16.39
CA ALA A 277 20.69 -3.95 16.20
C ALA A 277 21.43 -4.31 14.91
N GLU A 278 22.26 -5.32 14.95
CA GLU A 278 22.90 -5.91 13.77
C GLU A 278 22.29 -7.28 13.49
N LEU A 279 21.83 -7.47 12.24
CA LEU A 279 21.32 -8.76 11.81
C LEU A 279 22.42 -9.64 11.25
N ALA A 280 22.25 -10.96 11.38
CA ALA A 280 23.13 -11.93 10.73
C ALA A 280 23.21 -11.64 9.22
N PRO A 281 24.41 -11.66 8.61
CA PRO A 281 24.55 -11.39 7.19
C PRO A 281 23.75 -12.36 6.34
N ILE A 282 23.05 -11.82 5.35
CA ILE A 282 22.22 -12.56 4.40
C ILE A 282 22.86 -12.59 3.01
N ALA A 283 22.43 -13.52 2.17
CA ALA A 283 22.88 -13.66 0.78
C ALA A 283 21.70 -13.74 -0.19
N SER A 284 21.98 -13.71 -1.50
CA SER A 284 20.98 -13.93 -2.54
C SER A 284 20.35 -15.31 -2.44
N ARG A 285 19.05 -15.37 -2.61
CA ARG A 285 18.26 -16.60 -2.72
C ARG A 285 17.83 -16.91 -4.16
N SER A 286 18.22 -16.09 -5.13
CA SER A 286 17.74 -16.17 -6.52
C SER A 286 17.99 -17.53 -7.20
N LYS A 287 18.97 -18.30 -6.70
CA LYS A 287 19.32 -19.63 -7.18
C LYS A 287 19.13 -20.71 -6.11
N ALA A 288 18.63 -20.34 -4.93
CA ALA A 288 18.38 -21.30 -3.85
C ALA A 288 17.12 -22.13 -4.15
N PRO A 289 17.05 -23.37 -3.66
CA PRO A 289 15.82 -24.13 -3.65
C PRO A 289 14.74 -23.38 -2.87
N HIS A 290 13.48 -23.56 -3.27
CA HIS A 290 12.34 -23.04 -2.52
C HIS A 290 12.29 -23.64 -1.12
N LEU A 291 12.07 -22.78 -0.13
CA LEU A 291 11.82 -23.15 1.28
C LEU A 291 10.50 -22.55 1.68
N SER A 292 9.53 -23.39 2.03
CA SER A 292 8.23 -22.94 2.50
C SER A 292 8.24 -22.74 4.01
N PHE A 293 7.77 -21.58 4.46
CA PHE A 293 7.49 -21.25 5.85
C PHE A 293 6.37 -20.20 5.92
N ILE A 294 5.71 -20.10 7.06
CA ILE A 294 4.62 -19.14 7.26
C ILE A 294 5.22 -17.76 7.52
N ASP A 295 4.72 -16.78 6.79
CA ASP A 295 5.05 -15.37 6.98
C ASP A 295 3.78 -14.49 6.95
N PHE A 296 3.91 -13.16 6.89
CA PHE A 296 2.79 -12.21 6.79
C PHE A 296 2.73 -11.55 5.41
N ASN A 297 3.21 -12.21 4.37
CA ASN A 297 3.14 -11.73 2.99
C ASN A 297 3.68 -10.30 2.79
N GLY A 298 4.83 -10.00 3.43
CA GLY A 298 5.52 -8.72 3.31
C GLY A 298 5.00 -7.61 4.20
N ARG A 299 4.08 -7.93 5.12
CA ARG A 299 3.52 -7.00 6.11
C ARG A 299 4.39 -6.94 7.36
N TYR A 300 4.10 -5.99 8.25
CA TYR A 300 4.73 -5.89 9.56
C TYR A 300 3.70 -5.66 10.66
N VAL A 301 4.08 -6.03 11.88
CA VAL A 301 3.26 -5.86 13.08
C VAL A 301 4.12 -5.25 14.17
N ILE A 302 3.62 -4.18 14.79
CA ILE A 302 4.26 -3.59 15.98
C ILE A 302 3.85 -4.41 17.19
N GLU A 303 4.84 -5.02 17.83
CA GLU A 303 4.68 -5.84 19.01
C GLU A 303 5.90 -5.66 19.90
N ASN A 304 5.69 -5.53 21.20
CA ASN A 304 6.75 -5.41 22.21
C ASN A 304 6.52 -6.44 23.30
N GLN A 305 7.43 -7.41 23.40
CA GLN A 305 7.39 -8.47 24.41
C GLN A 305 8.06 -8.04 25.73
N ASP A 306 8.77 -6.92 25.75
CA ASP A 306 9.48 -6.41 26.90
C ASP A 306 8.66 -5.42 27.72
N ASN A 307 7.77 -4.65 27.07
CA ASN A 307 6.95 -3.60 27.66
C ASN A 307 5.56 -3.53 26.99
N SER A 308 4.58 -2.92 27.68
CA SER A 308 3.22 -2.74 27.19
C SER A 308 2.68 -1.37 27.64
N PRO A 309 1.82 -0.73 26.83
CA PRO A 309 1.33 -1.16 25.52
C PRO A 309 2.38 -0.93 24.41
N ALA A 310 2.39 -1.78 23.38
CA ALA A 310 3.41 -1.76 22.34
C ALA A 310 3.44 -0.44 21.55
N GLU A 311 2.31 0.19 21.35
CA GLU A 311 2.13 1.41 20.54
C GLU A 311 3.01 2.56 21.08
N VAL A 312 3.12 2.70 22.40
CA VAL A 312 3.83 3.81 23.05
C VAL A 312 5.07 3.37 23.86
N ALA A 313 5.23 2.06 24.14
CA ALA A 313 6.35 1.55 24.93
C ALA A 313 7.45 0.89 24.07
N SER A 314 7.36 0.96 22.75
CA SER A 314 8.34 0.38 21.83
C SER A 314 9.42 1.38 21.47
N ASP A 315 10.67 0.92 21.43
CA ASP A 315 11.80 1.69 20.96
C ASP A 315 11.92 1.65 19.44
N TYR A 316 12.49 2.72 18.86
CA TYR A 316 13.04 2.70 17.52
C TYR A 316 14.46 2.16 17.54
N VAL A 317 14.68 1.09 16.79
CA VAL A 317 15.94 0.36 16.71
C VAL A 317 16.56 0.61 15.34
N TYR A 318 17.76 1.18 15.31
CA TYR A 318 18.54 1.34 14.08
C TYR A 318 19.10 -0.02 13.65
N THR A 319 18.37 -0.69 12.79
CA THR A 319 18.62 -2.06 12.37
C THR A 319 19.56 -2.09 11.18
N MET A 320 20.71 -2.75 11.34
CA MET A 320 21.72 -2.93 10.29
C MET A 320 21.49 -4.23 9.53
N ILE A 321 21.27 -4.11 8.21
CA ILE A 321 21.14 -5.23 7.28
C ILE A 321 22.40 -5.31 6.45
N THR A 322 23.06 -6.49 6.45
CA THR A 322 24.24 -6.80 5.64
C THR A 322 23.90 -7.86 4.60
N TYR A 323 23.92 -7.49 3.31
CA TYR A 323 23.65 -8.38 2.19
C TYR A 323 24.94 -8.69 1.44
N LYS A 324 25.46 -9.92 1.61
CA LYS A 324 26.70 -10.40 1.00
C LYS A 324 26.49 -10.75 -0.47
N VAL A 325 27.44 -10.34 -1.31
CA VAL A 325 27.47 -10.65 -2.73
C VAL A 325 28.91 -10.94 -3.16
N ASP A 326 29.08 -11.83 -4.14
CA ASP A 326 30.41 -12.10 -4.69
C ASP A 326 30.95 -10.89 -5.48
N GLN A 327 30.06 -10.18 -6.16
CA GLN A 327 30.38 -8.96 -6.93
C GLN A 327 29.22 -7.98 -6.82
N PRO A 328 29.50 -6.65 -6.81
CA PRO A 328 28.45 -5.64 -6.80
C PRO A 328 27.61 -5.68 -8.08
N TYR A 329 26.35 -5.32 -7.97
CA TYR A 329 25.49 -5.08 -9.14
C TYR A 329 25.93 -3.77 -9.81
N MET A 330 26.40 -3.86 -11.06
CA MET A 330 26.99 -2.70 -11.76
C MET A 330 25.92 -1.68 -12.20
N ASP A 331 24.73 -2.18 -12.57
CA ASP A 331 23.67 -1.38 -13.17
C ASP A 331 22.45 -1.21 -12.26
N ASP A 332 22.52 -1.73 -11.02
CA ASP A 332 21.40 -1.68 -10.09
C ASP A 332 21.82 -1.24 -8.68
N HIS A 333 20.92 -0.54 -8.02
CA HIS A 333 20.97 -0.32 -6.58
C HIS A 333 20.10 -1.34 -5.85
N VAL A 334 20.44 -1.61 -4.58
CA VAL A 334 19.72 -2.56 -3.70
C VAL A 334 18.94 -1.78 -2.65
N TYR A 335 17.71 -2.20 -2.40
CA TYR A 335 16.79 -1.55 -1.48
C TYR A 335 16.10 -2.56 -0.56
N LEU A 336 15.84 -2.16 0.67
CA LEU A 336 14.82 -2.79 1.50
C LEU A 336 13.46 -2.56 0.84
N PHE A 337 12.59 -3.60 0.78
CA PHE A 337 11.34 -3.54 0.06
C PHE A 337 10.26 -4.38 0.75
N GLY A 338 9.09 -3.82 0.94
CA GLY A 338 7.94 -4.45 1.61
C GLY A 338 6.91 -3.42 2.00
N ASP A 339 5.99 -3.78 2.86
CA ASP A 339 5.00 -2.86 3.39
C ASP A 339 5.62 -1.69 4.18
N ILE A 340 6.73 -1.95 4.89
CA ILE A 340 7.54 -0.93 5.59
C ILE A 340 7.99 0.22 4.68
N THR A 341 8.13 -0.04 3.37
CA THR A 341 8.48 0.95 2.36
C THR A 341 7.27 1.38 1.53
N GLU A 342 6.05 0.97 1.95
CA GLU A 342 4.79 1.19 1.20
C GLU A 342 4.84 0.57 -0.20
N TRP A 343 5.62 -0.50 -0.38
CA TRP A 343 5.89 -1.16 -1.65
C TRP A 343 6.50 -0.23 -2.72
N GLN A 344 7.33 0.71 -2.26
CA GLN A 344 8.03 1.67 -3.11
C GLN A 344 9.55 1.53 -2.96
N VAL A 345 10.27 1.86 -4.02
CA VAL A 345 11.74 1.97 -4.01
C VAL A 345 12.10 3.40 -3.64
N LYS A 346 12.44 3.64 -2.37
CA LYS A 346 12.76 4.95 -1.80
C LYS A 346 14.24 5.02 -1.43
N ASP A 347 14.88 6.19 -1.63
CA ASP A 347 16.31 6.40 -1.36
C ASP A 347 16.71 6.17 0.10
N GLU A 348 15.81 6.46 1.03
CA GLU A 348 16.00 6.24 2.47
C GLU A 348 16.16 4.76 2.84
N TYR A 349 15.68 3.83 1.98
CA TYR A 349 15.77 2.39 2.15
C TYR A 349 16.83 1.73 1.28
N GLN A 350 17.76 2.52 0.71
CA GLN A 350 18.87 2.01 -0.10
C GLN A 350 19.95 1.36 0.77
N LEU A 351 20.38 0.13 0.39
CA LEU A 351 21.60 -0.48 0.89
C LEU A 351 22.77 -0.05 -0.03
N ARG A 352 23.88 0.39 0.56
CA ARG A 352 25.07 0.85 -0.16
C ARG A 352 26.17 -0.20 -0.15
N TYR A 353 26.84 -0.39 -1.27
CA TYR A 353 27.93 -1.36 -1.37
C TYR A 353 29.16 -0.91 -0.58
N ASN A 354 29.66 -1.80 0.28
CA ASN A 354 30.92 -1.62 1.01
C ASN A 354 31.97 -2.62 0.47
N PRO A 355 32.97 -2.17 -0.29
CA PRO A 355 33.95 -3.05 -0.90
C PRO A 355 34.86 -3.75 0.13
N ALA A 356 35.04 -3.20 1.32
CA ALA A 356 35.90 -3.79 2.35
C ALA A 356 35.37 -5.12 2.88
N ILE A 357 34.05 -5.33 2.83
CA ILE A 357 33.39 -6.57 3.31
C ILE A 357 32.62 -7.29 2.21
N SER A 358 32.71 -6.83 0.95
CA SER A 358 32.01 -7.38 -0.22
C SER A 358 30.49 -7.55 0.04
N ALA A 359 29.84 -6.50 0.55
CA ALA A 359 28.44 -6.56 0.92
C ALA A 359 27.74 -5.19 0.70
N TYR A 360 26.45 -5.24 0.47
CA TYR A 360 25.57 -4.08 0.59
C TYR A 360 25.14 -3.93 2.05
N VAL A 361 25.19 -2.72 2.59
CA VAL A 361 24.84 -2.41 3.98
C VAL A 361 23.81 -1.30 4.00
N GLY A 362 22.76 -1.48 4.80
CA GLY A 362 21.74 -0.48 5.09
C GLY A 362 21.48 -0.40 6.60
N ARG A 363 21.15 0.79 7.12
CA ARG A 363 20.83 1.05 8.51
C ARG A 363 19.49 1.78 8.57
N PHE A 364 18.48 1.13 9.13
CA PHE A 364 17.08 1.57 9.06
C PHE A 364 16.48 1.69 10.46
N PRO A 365 15.82 2.80 10.82
CA PRO A 365 15.12 2.95 12.08
C PRO A 365 13.79 2.21 12.02
N LEU A 366 13.71 1.04 12.66
CA LEU A 366 12.51 0.21 12.79
C LEU A 366 12.00 0.26 14.22
N LYS A 367 10.69 0.44 14.44
CA LYS A 367 10.07 0.30 15.76
C LYS A 367 10.09 -1.17 16.18
N GLN A 368 10.15 -1.48 17.48
CA GLN A 368 10.05 -2.88 17.94
C GLN A 368 8.84 -3.57 17.36
N GLY A 369 9.06 -4.73 16.74
CA GLY A 369 8.03 -5.46 16.03
C GLY A 369 8.56 -6.61 15.19
N TYR A 370 7.70 -7.15 14.38
CA TYR A 370 7.97 -8.24 13.46
C TYR A 370 7.75 -7.76 12.03
N TYR A 371 8.74 -7.93 11.16
CA TYR A 371 8.74 -7.38 9.80
C TYR A 371 9.03 -8.45 8.77
N ASN A 372 8.19 -8.54 7.75
CA ASN A 372 8.50 -9.26 6.54
C ASN A 372 9.02 -8.31 5.46
N TYR A 373 10.07 -8.71 4.75
CA TYR A 373 10.69 -7.86 3.73
C TYR A 373 11.36 -8.68 2.63
N TYR A 374 11.59 -8.01 1.52
CA TYR A 374 12.49 -8.42 0.45
C TYR A 374 13.67 -7.46 0.32
N LEU A 375 14.70 -7.89 -0.39
CA LEU A 375 15.64 -6.99 -1.02
C LEU A 375 15.27 -6.88 -2.51
N ALA A 376 15.00 -5.67 -2.97
CA ALA A 376 14.74 -5.40 -4.37
C ALA A 376 15.93 -4.72 -5.04
N THR A 377 16.10 -4.95 -6.33
CA THR A 377 17.00 -4.15 -7.16
C THR A 377 16.19 -3.18 -8.02
N SER A 378 16.78 -2.03 -8.34
CA SER A 378 16.25 -1.06 -9.30
C SER A 378 17.39 -0.45 -10.10
N PRO A 379 17.22 -0.16 -11.41
CA PRO A 379 18.25 0.41 -12.24
C PRO A 379 18.86 1.68 -11.66
N SER A 380 20.19 1.80 -11.72
CA SER A 380 20.93 2.96 -11.19
C SER A 380 20.76 4.22 -12.04
N ASP A 381 20.38 4.05 -13.32
CA ASP A 381 20.11 5.12 -14.30
C ASP A 381 18.62 5.48 -14.38
N ALA A 382 17.77 4.97 -13.46
CA ALA A 382 16.36 5.30 -13.44
C ALA A 382 16.14 6.81 -13.25
N ASP A 383 15.17 7.38 -13.98
CA ASP A 383 14.79 8.78 -13.83
C ASP A 383 14.35 9.05 -12.38
N PRO A 384 15.00 9.97 -11.65
CA PRO A 384 14.64 10.28 -10.27
C PRO A 384 13.19 10.80 -10.10
N LYS A 385 12.58 11.29 -11.18
CA LYS A 385 11.20 11.81 -11.19
C LYS A 385 10.14 10.76 -11.51
N ALA A 386 10.55 9.60 -12.00
CA ALA A 386 9.65 8.50 -12.30
C ALA A 386 9.61 7.47 -11.15
N PRO A 387 8.47 6.82 -10.89
CA PRO A 387 8.41 5.70 -9.96
C PRO A 387 9.40 4.61 -10.37
N ARG A 388 10.28 4.21 -9.45
CA ARG A 388 11.25 3.15 -9.70
C ARG A 388 10.57 1.79 -9.68
N VAL A 389 10.92 0.92 -10.62
CA VAL A 389 10.37 -0.43 -10.72
C VAL A 389 11.22 -1.40 -9.92
N PRO A 390 10.68 -2.05 -8.87
CA PRO A 390 11.42 -3.06 -8.12
C PRO A 390 11.58 -4.36 -8.91
N SER A 391 12.74 -5.01 -8.80
CA SER A 391 12.99 -6.35 -9.29
C SER A 391 13.50 -7.25 -8.17
N LEU A 392 12.89 -8.41 -7.99
CA LEU A 392 13.28 -9.41 -7.00
C LEU A 392 14.15 -10.53 -7.59
N LEU A 393 14.33 -10.57 -8.90
CA LEU A 393 14.93 -11.69 -9.61
C LEU A 393 16.38 -11.97 -9.21
N LYS A 394 17.18 -10.91 -8.92
CA LYS A 394 18.59 -11.05 -8.56
C LYS A 394 18.81 -11.37 -7.09
N THR A 395 17.87 -11.03 -6.25
CA THR A 395 17.99 -11.11 -4.79
C THR A 395 17.21 -12.27 -4.21
N GLU A 396 15.95 -12.46 -4.61
CA GLU A 396 15.01 -13.42 -4.02
C GLU A 396 14.68 -14.58 -4.96
N GLY A 397 14.68 -14.35 -6.29
CA GLY A 397 14.20 -15.33 -7.27
C GLY A 397 12.68 -15.35 -7.33
N SER A 398 12.15 -16.45 -7.88
CA SER A 398 10.70 -16.65 -8.00
C SER A 398 10.36 -18.14 -8.14
N HIS A 399 9.40 -18.63 -7.36
CA HIS A 399 8.97 -20.03 -7.32
C HIS A 399 7.43 -20.10 -7.38
N ALA A 400 6.90 -20.97 -8.23
CA ALA A 400 5.46 -21.19 -8.35
C ALA A 400 4.83 -21.76 -7.06
N ASP A 401 5.64 -22.37 -6.21
CA ASP A 401 5.19 -23.01 -4.97
C ASP A 401 5.15 -22.08 -3.76
N THR A 402 5.60 -20.82 -3.89
CA THR A 402 5.56 -19.82 -2.84
C THR A 402 4.12 -19.59 -2.38
N GLU A 403 3.94 -19.46 -1.06
CA GLU A 403 2.67 -19.06 -0.47
C GLU A 403 2.39 -17.58 -0.81
N ASN A 404 1.20 -17.30 -1.32
CA ASN A 404 0.75 -15.95 -1.62
C ASN A 404 -0.75 -15.83 -1.41
N ASP A 405 -1.18 -14.64 -1.00
CA ASP A 405 -2.57 -14.23 -0.98
C ASP A 405 -2.93 -13.43 -2.22
N TYR A 406 -4.07 -13.76 -2.80
CA TYR A 406 -4.64 -13.02 -3.93
C TYR A 406 -5.97 -12.40 -3.56
N TYR A 407 -6.16 -11.15 -3.96
CA TYR A 407 -7.34 -10.35 -3.65
C TYR A 407 -8.01 -9.99 -4.96
N ILE A 408 -9.26 -10.42 -5.16
CA ILE A 408 -10.03 -10.12 -6.35
C ILE A 408 -11.13 -9.13 -5.96
N LEU A 409 -11.10 -7.95 -6.55
CA LEU A 409 -12.07 -6.87 -6.38
C LEU A 409 -12.93 -6.81 -7.62
N LEU A 410 -14.25 -6.89 -7.44
CA LEU A 410 -15.19 -6.83 -8.55
C LEU A 410 -15.92 -5.50 -8.56
N TYR A 411 -15.75 -4.76 -9.64
CA TYR A 411 -16.38 -3.47 -9.86
C TYR A 411 -17.59 -3.59 -10.75
N TYR A 412 -18.63 -2.85 -10.41
CA TYR A 412 -19.84 -2.68 -11.21
C TYR A 412 -20.12 -1.20 -11.42
N ARG A 413 -20.21 -0.77 -12.68
CA ARG A 413 -20.60 0.58 -13.07
C ARG A 413 -21.89 0.52 -13.84
N PRO A 414 -23.07 0.66 -13.20
CA PRO A 414 -24.34 0.67 -13.88
C PRO A 414 -24.39 1.73 -14.97
N PHE A 415 -25.05 1.40 -16.09
CA PHE A 415 -25.21 2.35 -17.19
C PHE A 415 -25.83 3.67 -16.71
N GLY A 416 -25.19 4.80 -17.02
CA GLY A 416 -25.62 6.14 -16.61
C GLY A 416 -25.17 6.58 -15.21
N THR A 417 -24.43 5.75 -14.45
CA THR A 417 -23.81 6.18 -13.19
C THR A 417 -22.45 6.81 -13.41
N ARG A 418 -22.01 7.64 -12.43
CA ARG A 418 -20.75 8.38 -12.49
C ARG A 418 -19.58 7.68 -11.80
N TYR A 419 -19.84 6.64 -11.00
CA TYR A 419 -18.84 6.01 -10.15
C TYR A 419 -18.86 4.49 -10.23
N ASP A 420 -17.75 3.85 -9.90
CA ASP A 420 -17.59 2.41 -9.80
C ASP A 420 -17.97 1.95 -8.39
N GLN A 421 -18.82 0.93 -8.28
CA GLN A 421 -19.17 0.24 -7.04
C GLN A 421 -18.31 -1.01 -6.90
N ILE A 422 -17.82 -1.33 -5.71
CA ILE A 422 -17.24 -2.66 -5.44
C ILE A 422 -18.37 -3.54 -4.90
N VAL A 423 -18.76 -4.53 -5.71
CA VAL A 423 -19.91 -5.40 -5.42
C VAL A 423 -19.54 -6.84 -5.04
N GLY A 424 -18.27 -7.18 -5.13
CA GLY A 424 -17.72 -8.46 -4.76
C GLY A 424 -16.25 -8.39 -4.38
N TYR A 425 -15.85 -9.26 -3.46
CA TYR A 425 -14.50 -9.38 -2.97
C TYR A 425 -14.25 -10.81 -2.52
N ILE A 426 -13.07 -11.35 -2.84
CA ILE A 426 -12.58 -12.62 -2.30
C ILE A 426 -11.07 -12.53 -2.07
N GLN A 427 -10.60 -13.19 -1.02
CA GLN A 427 -9.20 -13.52 -0.79
C GLN A 427 -9.01 -15.01 -1.07
N VAL A 428 -7.97 -15.34 -1.82
CA VAL A 428 -7.59 -16.71 -2.20
C VAL A 428 -6.14 -16.92 -1.80
N ASN A 429 -5.90 -17.93 -0.95
CA ASN A 429 -4.53 -18.31 -0.57
C ASN A 429 -4.10 -19.53 -1.38
N THR A 430 -2.85 -19.51 -1.89
CA THR A 430 -2.32 -20.57 -2.75
C THR A 430 -2.22 -21.94 -2.08
N LEU A 431 -2.13 -22.02 -0.74
CA LEU A 431 -2.12 -23.30 -0.01
C LEU A 431 -3.51 -23.90 0.16
N GLN A 432 -4.58 -23.10 0.10
CA GLN A 432 -5.95 -23.55 0.30
C GLN A 432 -6.63 -24.03 -0.99
N THR A 433 -6.07 -23.70 -2.13
CA THR A 433 -6.63 -23.95 -3.46
C THR A 433 -5.87 -25.02 -4.28
N ARG A 434 -4.94 -25.72 -3.66
CA ARG A 434 -4.20 -26.86 -4.26
C ARG A 434 -4.90 -28.19 -4.06
#